data_7f489627b94a33a139e61f26932836c1
#
_entry.id   7f489627b94a33a139e61f26932836c1
#
_cell.length_a   1.000
_cell.length_b   1.000
_cell.length_c   1.000
_cell.angle_alpha   90.00
_cell.angle_beta   90.00
_cell.angle_gamma   90.00
#
_symmetry.space_group_name_H-M   'P 1'
#
loop_
_entity.id
_entity.type
_entity.pdbx_description
1 polymer ?
#
loop_
_entity_poly.entity_id
_entity_poly.type
_entity_poly.pdbx_seq_one_letter_code
_entity_poly.pdbx_strand_id
1 'polypeptide(L)'
;ISGWKKKRYDPLSKTIPTKLFNATARKFSGIKNLHDFNCGLKAYKNVVIKNIEVYNDMHRYIPYLAKIAGFHKIGEKVVKHQARKYGTTKFGLDRFVNGYLDLITLWFTSKFGKKPMHFFGLWGSAMFFIGFIALVIVLSMKLISMYSGDLRPLVTSSPYFYISLTAMILGTQMFLAGFIGELIS
;
A
#
# COMPACT_ATOMS: atom_id res chain seq x y z
N ILE A 1 8.24 -17.99 -15.87
CA ILE A 1 6.92 -18.63 -16.05
C ILE A 1 6.39 -19.01 -14.69
N SER A 2 5.13 -18.67 -14.39
CA SER A 2 4.42 -19.04 -13.16
C SER A 2 3.33 -20.09 -13.46
N GLY A 3 3.06 -20.97 -12.52
CA GLY A 3 1.93 -21.90 -12.63
C GLY A 3 0.60 -21.21 -12.33
N TRP A 4 -0.47 -21.63 -13.00
CA TRP A 4 -1.83 -21.20 -12.73
C TRP A 4 -2.72 -22.39 -12.38
N LYS A 5 -3.22 -22.41 -11.16
CA LYS A 5 -4.20 -23.41 -10.69
C LYS A 5 -5.60 -22.99 -11.14
N LYS A 6 -5.93 -23.23 -12.42
CA LYS A 6 -7.22 -22.84 -12.99
C LYS A 6 -8.40 -23.50 -12.29
N LYS A 7 -8.30 -24.82 -12.00
CA LYS A 7 -9.25 -25.56 -11.17
C LYS A 7 -8.64 -25.76 -9.78
N ARG A 8 -9.29 -25.25 -8.74
CA ARG A 8 -8.86 -25.38 -7.35
C ARG A 8 -9.83 -26.29 -6.61
N TYR A 9 -9.28 -27.19 -5.82
CA TYR A 9 -10.03 -28.10 -4.94
C TYR A 9 -9.92 -27.67 -3.47
N ASP A 10 -9.50 -26.41 -3.24
CA ASP A 10 -9.44 -25.83 -1.91
C ASP A 10 -10.83 -25.41 -1.43
N PRO A 11 -11.12 -25.41 -0.10
CA PRO A 11 -12.37 -24.90 0.47
C PRO A 11 -12.59 -23.41 0.14
N LEU A 12 -13.87 -23.00 0.12
CA LEU A 12 -14.26 -21.62 -0.23
C LEU A 12 -13.61 -20.56 0.66
N SER A 13 -13.41 -20.86 1.94
CA SER A 13 -12.73 -20.00 2.92
C SER A 13 -11.30 -19.62 2.51
N LYS A 14 -10.63 -20.39 1.65
CA LYS A 14 -9.31 -20.10 1.09
C LYS A 14 -9.38 -19.54 -0.32
N THR A 15 -10.36 -19.97 -1.09
CA THR A 15 -10.47 -19.58 -2.50
C THR A 15 -10.85 -18.12 -2.66
N ILE A 16 -11.79 -17.62 -1.83
CA ILE A 16 -12.25 -16.22 -1.88
C ILE A 16 -11.11 -15.24 -1.53
N PRO A 17 -10.42 -15.36 -0.36
CA PRO A 17 -9.30 -14.50 -0.03
C PRO A 17 -8.19 -14.56 -1.08
N THR A 18 -7.88 -15.73 -1.62
CA THR A 18 -6.85 -15.87 -2.66
C THR A 18 -7.24 -15.17 -3.97
N LYS A 19 -8.50 -15.23 -4.38
CA LYS A 19 -8.98 -14.50 -5.57
C LYS A 19 -8.86 -12.99 -5.39
N LEU A 20 -9.29 -12.49 -4.23
CA LEU A 20 -9.16 -11.07 -3.87
C LEU A 20 -7.70 -10.63 -3.88
N PHE A 21 -6.83 -11.38 -3.20
CA PHE A 21 -5.39 -11.12 -3.18
C PHE A 21 -4.78 -11.08 -4.59
N ASN A 22 -5.09 -12.06 -5.43
CA ASN A 22 -4.57 -12.10 -6.80
C ASN A 22 -5.09 -10.94 -7.66
N ALA A 23 -6.34 -10.50 -7.46
CA ALA A 23 -6.89 -9.32 -8.15
C ALA A 23 -6.15 -8.05 -7.74
N THR A 24 -5.92 -7.86 -6.44
CA THR A 24 -5.18 -6.73 -5.90
C THR A 24 -3.71 -6.76 -6.34
N ALA A 25 -3.06 -7.92 -6.29
CA ALA A 25 -1.68 -8.10 -6.73
C ALA A 25 -1.51 -7.78 -8.23
N ARG A 26 -2.45 -8.16 -9.09
CA ARG A 26 -2.47 -7.78 -10.50
C ARG A 26 -2.56 -6.28 -10.71
N LYS A 27 -3.45 -5.62 -9.95
CA LYS A 27 -3.65 -4.17 -10.03
C LYS A 27 -2.39 -3.41 -9.63
N PHE A 28 -1.77 -3.79 -8.51
CA PHE A 28 -0.58 -3.12 -7.99
C PHE A 28 0.69 -3.44 -8.78
N SER A 29 0.89 -4.69 -9.18
CA SER A 29 2.04 -5.08 -10.01
C SER A 29 1.92 -4.64 -11.47
N GLY A 30 0.70 -4.39 -11.95
CA GLY A 30 0.41 -4.12 -13.35
C GLY A 30 0.75 -5.29 -14.28
N ILE A 31 0.81 -6.53 -13.74
CA ILE A 31 1.04 -7.76 -14.54
C ILE A 31 -0.31 -8.38 -14.88
N LYS A 32 -0.86 -7.99 -16.02
CA LYS A 32 -2.22 -8.40 -16.43
C LYS A 32 -2.34 -9.91 -16.72
N ASN A 33 -1.27 -10.53 -17.18
CA ASN A 33 -1.26 -11.92 -17.68
C ASN A 33 -0.98 -12.96 -16.58
N LEU A 34 -0.96 -12.58 -15.30
CA LEU A 34 -0.70 -13.47 -14.19
C LEU A 34 -1.94 -13.61 -13.31
N HIS A 35 -2.56 -14.78 -13.29
CA HIS A 35 -3.79 -15.05 -12.55
C HIS A 35 -3.54 -15.59 -11.15
N ASP A 36 -2.38 -16.24 -10.91
CA ASP A 36 -2.07 -16.89 -9.62
C ASP A 36 -0.67 -16.54 -9.13
N PHE A 37 -0.56 -15.48 -8.30
CA PHE A 37 0.68 -15.10 -7.63
C PHE A 37 1.09 -16.11 -6.55
N ASN A 38 0.11 -16.80 -5.96
CA ASN A 38 0.32 -17.75 -4.86
C ASN A 38 0.69 -19.16 -5.31
N CYS A 39 0.81 -19.42 -6.62
CA CYS A 39 1.28 -20.72 -7.08
C CYS A 39 2.74 -20.92 -6.72
N GLY A 40 3.06 -22.01 -6.00
CA GLY A 40 4.44 -22.36 -5.63
C GLY A 40 5.27 -22.89 -6.80
N LEU A 41 4.61 -23.33 -7.90
CA LEU A 41 5.33 -23.83 -9.07
C LEU A 41 5.71 -22.66 -9.98
N LYS A 42 6.99 -22.34 -10.02
CA LYS A 42 7.54 -21.23 -10.79
C LYS A 42 8.88 -21.62 -11.39
N ALA A 43 9.16 -21.20 -12.61
CA ALA A 43 10.43 -21.39 -13.29
C ALA A 43 11.00 -20.05 -13.77
N TYR A 44 12.26 -19.81 -13.50
CA TYR A 44 12.95 -18.56 -13.81
C TYR A 44 14.23 -18.84 -14.58
N LYS A 45 14.62 -17.89 -15.43
CA LYS A 45 15.99 -17.88 -15.97
C LYS A 45 16.97 -17.49 -14.87
N ASN A 46 18.17 -18.07 -14.87
CA ASN A 46 19.21 -17.81 -13.88
C ASN A 46 19.52 -16.31 -13.74
N VAL A 47 19.59 -15.59 -14.87
CA VAL A 47 19.81 -14.14 -14.87
C VAL A 47 18.76 -13.38 -14.07
N VAL A 48 17.49 -13.80 -14.05
CA VAL A 48 16.42 -13.14 -13.27
C VAL A 48 16.69 -13.32 -11.78
N ILE A 49 17.00 -14.56 -11.35
CA ILE A 49 17.22 -14.85 -9.92
C ILE A 49 18.44 -14.12 -9.37
N LYS A 50 19.50 -13.95 -10.18
CA LYS A 50 20.72 -13.22 -9.78
C LYS A 50 20.52 -11.70 -9.64
N ASN A 51 19.45 -11.14 -10.22
CA ASN A 51 19.18 -9.70 -10.23
C ASN A 51 18.00 -9.30 -9.34
N ILE A 52 17.44 -10.21 -8.56
CA ILE A 52 16.38 -9.92 -7.60
C ILE A 52 16.78 -10.40 -6.21
N GLU A 53 16.47 -9.58 -5.22
CA GLU A 53 16.61 -9.96 -3.82
C GLU A 53 15.23 -10.33 -3.26
N VAL A 54 15.15 -11.47 -2.60
CA VAL A 54 13.90 -12.00 -2.04
C VAL A 54 14.05 -12.11 -0.53
N TYR A 55 13.34 -11.26 0.20
CA TYR A 55 13.32 -11.25 1.66
C TYR A 55 12.04 -11.90 2.19
N ASN A 56 12.14 -12.63 3.31
CA ASN A 56 11.01 -13.19 4.02
C ASN A 56 9.97 -13.92 3.13
N ASP A 57 8.69 -13.62 3.30
CA ASP A 57 7.57 -14.22 2.56
C ASP A 57 7.37 -13.64 1.14
N MET A 58 8.34 -12.86 0.63
CA MET A 58 8.28 -12.24 -0.71
C MET A 58 8.36 -13.24 -1.87
N HIS A 59 8.53 -14.54 -1.59
CA HIS A 59 8.50 -15.58 -2.63
C HIS A 59 7.24 -15.56 -3.52
N ARG A 60 6.13 -15.00 -3.02
CA ARG A 60 4.89 -14.81 -3.79
C ARG A 60 5.04 -13.73 -4.86
N TYR A 61 5.87 -12.74 -4.59
CA TYR A 61 6.03 -11.53 -5.39
C TYR A 61 7.23 -11.58 -6.34
N ILE A 62 7.92 -12.71 -6.46
CA ILE A 62 9.05 -12.86 -7.38
C ILE A 62 8.71 -12.38 -8.80
N PRO A 63 7.52 -12.64 -9.39
CA PRO A 63 7.16 -12.08 -10.69
C PRO A 63 7.12 -10.54 -10.68
N TYR A 64 6.69 -9.94 -9.57
CA TYR A 64 6.65 -8.49 -9.42
C TYR A 64 8.05 -7.91 -9.24
N LEU A 65 8.89 -8.51 -8.41
CA LEU A 65 10.30 -8.14 -8.25
C LEU A 65 11.06 -8.25 -9.58
N ALA A 66 10.83 -9.32 -10.34
CA ALA A 66 11.41 -9.47 -11.67
C ALA A 66 10.98 -8.34 -12.62
N LYS A 67 9.71 -7.91 -12.59
CA LYS A 67 9.23 -6.77 -13.37
C LYS A 67 9.91 -5.47 -12.96
N ILE A 68 10.08 -5.21 -11.66
CA ILE A 68 10.79 -4.03 -11.13
C ILE A 68 12.26 -4.04 -11.60
N ALA A 69 12.90 -5.22 -11.62
CA ALA A 69 14.25 -5.40 -12.12
C ALA A 69 14.37 -5.33 -13.67
N GLY A 70 13.27 -4.99 -14.38
CA GLY A 70 13.28 -4.80 -15.85
C GLY A 70 12.92 -6.04 -16.66
N PHE A 71 12.57 -7.17 -16.05
CA PHE A 71 12.19 -8.40 -16.75
C PHE A 71 10.69 -8.44 -17.03
N HIS A 72 10.25 -7.91 -18.17
CA HIS A 72 8.81 -7.78 -18.48
C HIS A 72 8.19 -9.04 -19.11
N LYS A 73 8.99 -10.00 -19.60
CA LYS A 73 8.48 -11.23 -20.25
C LYS A 73 8.07 -12.27 -19.21
N ILE A 74 6.90 -12.06 -18.60
CA ILE A 74 6.31 -12.93 -17.55
C ILE A 74 5.18 -13.71 -18.20
N GLY A 75 5.30 -15.04 -18.22
CA GLY A 75 4.29 -15.97 -18.73
C GLY A 75 3.66 -16.82 -17.65
N GLU A 76 2.50 -17.38 -17.94
CA GLU A 76 1.75 -18.27 -17.06
C GLU A 76 1.43 -19.57 -17.78
N LYS A 77 1.44 -20.71 -17.07
CA LYS A 77 1.06 -22.02 -17.59
C LYS A 77 0.07 -22.68 -16.65
N VAL A 78 -1.00 -23.22 -17.19
CA VAL A 78 -1.99 -23.95 -16.42
C VAL A 78 -1.37 -25.23 -15.85
N VAL A 79 -1.53 -25.42 -14.53
CA VAL A 79 -1.04 -26.59 -13.80
C VAL A 79 -2.18 -27.34 -13.12
N LYS A 80 -2.08 -28.66 -13.05
CA LYS A 80 -3.05 -29.49 -12.33
C LYS A 80 -2.87 -29.28 -10.83
N HIS A 81 -3.95 -28.94 -10.14
CA HIS A 81 -3.99 -28.87 -8.69
C HIS A 81 -4.56 -30.17 -8.13
N GLN A 82 -3.86 -30.75 -7.18
CA GLN A 82 -4.36 -31.89 -6.42
C GLN A 82 -4.72 -31.47 -5.00
N ALA A 83 -5.84 -31.93 -4.48
CA ALA A 83 -6.19 -31.72 -3.09
C ALA A 83 -5.14 -32.37 -2.18
N ARG A 84 -4.85 -31.72 -1.04
CA ARG A 84 -3.91 -32.28 -0.07
C ARG A 84 -4.46 -33.58 0.51
N LYS A 85 -3.68 -34.65 0.40
CA LYS A 85 -4.06 -35.96 0.95
C LYS A 85 -3.73 -36.11 2.43
N TYR A 86 -2.68 -35.44 2.93
CA TYR A 86 -2.17 -35.58 4.30
C TYR A 86 -1.88 -34.21 4.91
N GLY A 87 -2.03 -34.11 6.23
CA GLY A 87 -1.70 -32.93 7.03
C GLY A 87 -2.76 -31.83 7.05
N THR A 88 -2.75 -31.05 8.11
CA THR A 88 -3.63 -29.88 8.30
C THR A 88 -2.98 -28.61 7.72
N THR A 89 -3.81 -27.67 7.34
CA THR A 89 -3.32 -26.40 6.83
C THR A 89 -3.07 -25.42 7.98
N LYS A 90 -1.88 -24.87 8.03
CA LYS A 90 -1.52 -23.77 8.94
C LYS A 90 -1.78 -22.39 8.32
N PHE A 91 -2.79 -22.28 7.46
CA PHE A 91 -3.10 -21.01 6.80
C PHE A 91 -3.98 -20.16 7.72
N GLY A 92 -3.36 -19.29 8.50
CA GLY A 92 -4.05 -18.32 9.38
C GLY A 92 -4.33 -16.99 8.70
N LEU A 93 -5.17 -16.15 9.35
CA LEU A 93 -5.45 -14.78 8.94
C LEU A 93 -4.19 -13.91 8.92
N ASP A 94 -3.26 -14.15 9.86
CA ASP A 94 -1.99 -13.41 9.97
C ASP A 94 -1.19 -13.47 8.67
N ARG A 95 -1.14 -14.64 8.03
CA ARG A 95 -0.43 -14.81 6.77
C ARG A 95 -1.08 -14.09 5.59
N PHE A 96 -2.38 -13.86 5.67
CA PHE A 96 -3.14 -13.09 4.69
C PHE A 96 -2.85 -11.59 4.87
N VAL A 97 -2.93 -11.10 6.11
CA VAL A 97 -2.63 -9.71 6.47
C VAL A 97 -1.18 -9.37 6.10
N ASN A 98 -0.22 -10.19 6.51
CA ASN A 98 1.20 -9.99 6.17
C ASN A 98 1.41 -9.95 4.65
N GLY A 99 0.73 -10.85 3.88
CA GLY A 99 0.78 -10.81 2.43
C GLY A 99 0.27 -9.50 1.83
N TYR A 100 -0.79 -8.90 2.39
CA TYR A 100 -1.25 -7.59 1.93
C TYR A 100 -0.29 -6.46 2.29
N LEU A 101 0.24 -6.47 3.50
CA LEU A 101 1.24 -5.48 3.94
C LEU A 101 2.49 -5.52 3.06
N ASP A 102 3.01 -6.72 2.76
CA ASP A 102 4.13 -6.90 1.84
C ASP A 102 3.83 -6.36 0.44
N LEU A 103 2.60 -6.59 -0.06
CA LEU A 103 2.19 -6.10 -1.36
C LEU A 103 2.14 -4.56 -1.41
N ILE A 104 1.58 -3.94 -0.37
CA ILE A 104 1.52 -2.48 -0.24
C ILE A 104 2.94 -1.91 -0.15
N THR A 105 3.79 -2.52 0.67
CA THR A 105 5.19 -2.10 0.83
C THR A 105 5.93 -2.18 -0.50
N LEU A 106 5.84 -3.29 -1.22
CA LEU A 106 6.47 -3.44 -2.53
C LEU A 106 5.95 -2.43 -3.56
N TRP A 107 4.62 -2.21 -3.60
CA TRP A 107 4.04 -1.22 -4.50
C TRP A 107 4.52 0.19 -4.16
N PHE A 108 4.52 0.54 -2.88
CA PHE A 108 4.97 1.84 -2.42
C PHE A 108 6.46 2.06 -2.73
N THR A 109 7.31 1.10 -2.36
CA THR A 109 8.76 1.17 -2.58
C THR A 109 9.10 1.20 -4.07
N SER A 110 8.40 0.41 -4.90
CA SER A 110 8.64 0.41 -6.34
C SER A 110 8.27 1.73 -7.03
N LYS A 111 7.26 2.43 -6.50
CA LYS A 111 6.76 3.68 -7.09
C LYS A 111 7.41 4.93 -6.52
N PHE A 112 7.64 4.95 -5.22
CA PHE A 112 8.10 6.11 -4.48
C PHE A 112 9.45 5.91 -3.77
N GLY A 113 10.02 4.71 -3.79
CA GLY A 113 11.24 4.39 -3.04
C GLY A 113 12.45 5.24 -3.42
N LYS A 114 12.49 5.77 -4.66
CA LYS A 114 13.55 6.69 -5.12
C LYS A 114 13.25 8.16 -4.86
N LYS A 115 12.00 8.51 -4.53
CA LYS A 115 11.56 9.91 -4.31
C LYS A 115 10.37 9.96 -3.35
N PRO A 116 10.54 9.54 -2.09
CA PRO A 116 9.46 9.54 -1.11
C PRO A 116 8.94 10.94 -0.81
N MET A 117 9.78 11.97 -0.93
CA MET A 117 9.42 13.38 -0.76
C MET A 117 8.31 13.83 -1.72
N HIS A 118 8.26 13.31 -2.95
CA HIS A 118 7.20 13.67 -3.90
C HIS A 118 5.80 13.23 -3.43
N PHE A 119 5.71 12.12 -2.69
CA PHE A 119 4.43 11.66 -2.14
C PHE A 119 4.11 12.35 -0.81
N PHE A 120 4.97 12.17 0.16
CA PHE A 120 4.73 12.67 1.52
C PHE A 120 4.81 14.19 1.61
N GLY A 121 5.74 14.82 0.88
CA GLY A 121 5.88 16.27 0.85
C GLY A 121 4.67 16.96 0.23
N LEU A 122 4.16 16.45 -0.90
CA LEU A 122 3.01 17.03 -1.56
C LEU A 122 1.74 16.91 -0.68
N TRP A 123 1.44 15.71 -0.18
CA TRP A 123 0.27 15.50 0.67
C TRP A 123 0.40 16.18 2.02
N GLY A 124 1.60 16.18 2.61
CA GLY A 124 1.89 16.87 3.86
C GLY A 124 1.70 18.38 3.74
N SER A 125 2.26 18.99 2.69
CA SER A 125 2.08 20.42 2.42
C SER A 125 0.62 20.77 2.14
N ALA A 126 -0.09 19.97 1.34
CA ALA A 126 -1.51 20.20 1.07
C ALA A 126 -2.35 20.16 2.36
N MET A 127 -2.16 19.15 3.21
CA MET A 127 -2.85 19.06 4.51
C MET A 127 -2.52 20.25 5.42
N PHE A 128 -1.24 20.64 5.46
CA PHE A 128 -0.82 21.81 6.26
C PHE A 128 -1.52 23.07 5.81
N PHE A 129 -1.52 23.39 4.51
CA PHE A 129 -2.15 24.60 3.99
C PHE A 129 -3.68 24.59 4.14
N ILE A 130 -4.33 23.44 3.94
CA ILE A 130 -5.77 23.30 4.18
C ILE A 130 -6.09 23.58 5.65
N GLY A 131 -5.34 22.99 6.58
CA GLY A 131 -5.49 23.24 8.01
C GLY A 131 -5.22 24.69 8.38
N PHE A 132 -4.18 25.29 7.80
CA PHE A 132 -3.84 26.70 8.02
C PHE A 132 -4.96 27.64 7.54
N ILE A 133 -5.48 27.44 6.34
CA ILE A 133 -6.59 28.25 5.81
C ILE A 133 -7.83 28.10 6.69
N ALA A 134 -8.17 26.86 7.10
CA ALA A 134 -9.31 26.62 7.98
C ALA A 134 -9.12 27.32 9.34
N LEU A 135 -7.92 27.30 9.91
CA LEU A 135 -7.59 28.01 11.14
C LEU A 135 -7.76 29.53 11.00
N VAL A 136 -7.25 30.10 9.90
CA VAL A 136 -7.40 31.53 9.62
C VAL A 136 -8.87 31.93 9.49
N ILE A 137 -9.69 31.10 8.84
CA ILE A 137 -11.15 31.33 8.73
C ILE A 137 -11.81 31.34 10.12
N VAL A 138 -11.50 30.34 10.97
CA VAL A 138 -12.07 30.26 12.33
C VAL A 138 -11.65 31.46 13.18
N LEU A 139 -10.39 31.87 13.10
CA LEU A 139 -9.90 33.05 13.82
C LEU A 139 -10.51 34.35 13.31
N SER A 140 -10.62 34.54 11.98
CA SER A 140 -11.24 35.74 11.39
C SER A 140 -12.71 35.87 11.74
N MET A 141 -13.46 34.77 11.72
CA MET A 141 -14.87 34.74 12.18
C MET A 141 -15.00 35.16 13.65
N LYS A 142 -14.07 34.76 14.51
CA LYS A 142 -14.06 35.18 15.90
C LYS A 142 -13.74 36.65 16.08
N LEU A 143 -12.74 37.16 15.36
CA LEU A 143 -12.38 38.58 15.39
C LEU A 143 -13.56 39.47 14.95
N ILE A 144 -14.21 39.12 13.85
CA ILE A 144 -15.40 39.82 13.36
C ILE A 144 -16.52 39.83 14.41
N SER A 145 -16.78 38.69 15.02
CA SER A 145 -17.79 38.54 16.09
C SER A 145 -17.46 39.43 17.32
N MET A 146 -16.20 39.50 17.71
CA MET A 146 -15.77 40.40 18.81
C MET A 146 -15.99 41.87 18.47
N TYR A 147 -15.73 42.24 17.23
CA TYR A 147 -15.94 43.63 16.77
C TYR A 147 -17.41 44.01 16.66
N SER A 148 -18.26 43.04 16.29
CA SER A 148 -19.70 43.23 16.16
C SER A 148 -20.48 43.16 17.49
N GLY A 149 -19.81 42.90 18.61
CA GLY A 149 -20.45 42.76 19.93
C GLY A 149 -21.25 41.47 20.12
N ASP A 150 -21.10 40.50 19.22
CA ASP A 150 -21.82 39.25 19.23
C ASP A 150 -21.08 38.20 20.12
N LEU A 151 -21.76 37.66 21.12
CA LEU A 151 -21.21 36.74 22.10
C LEU A 151 -21.06 35.30 21.54
N ARG A 152 -20.15 35.10 20.59
CA ARG A 152 -19.83 33.77 20.13
C ARG A 152 -18.93 33.02 21.13
N PRO A 153 -19.06 31.68 21.21
CA PRO A 153 -18.25 30.85 22.09
C PRO A 153 -16.74 31.01 21.79
N LEU A 154 -15.90 30.58 22.74
CA LEU A 154 -14.45 30.61 22.62
C LEU A 154 -14.00 29.83 21.36
N VAL A 155 -12.91 30.25 20.73
CA VAL A 155 -12.30 29.55 19.58
C VAL A 155 -12.00 28.09 19.95
N THR A 156 -11.56 27.87 21.16
CA THR A 156 -11.24 26.54 21.70
C THR A 156 -12.47 25.65 21.92
N SER A 157 -13.69 26.18 21.97
CA SER A 157 -14.92 25.38 22.02
C SER A 157 -15.41 24.96 20.62
N SER A 158 -14.75 25.42 19.56
CA SER A 158 -15.09 25.06 18.18
C SER A 158 -14.37 23.75 17.77
N PRO A 159 -15.10 22.71 17.35
CA PRO A 159 -14.47 21.49 16.79
C PRO A 159 -13.56 21.78 15.59
N TYR A 160 -13.90 22.78 14.79
CA TYR A 160 -13.11 23.16 13.59
C TYR A 160 -11.71 23.64 13.94
N PHE A 161 -11.53 24.27 15.09
CA PHE A 161 -10.21 24.68 15.58
C PHE A 161 -9.29 23.47 15.77
N TYR A 162 -9.77 22.45 16.45
CA TYR A 162 -8.98 21.22 16.68
C TYR A 162 -8.72 20.43 15.41
N ILE A 163 -9.69 20.37 14.50
CA ILE A 163 -9.53 19.71 13.19
C ILE A 163 -8.42 20.43 12.39
N SER A 164 -8.44 21.77 12.37
CA SER A 164 -7.44 22.58 11.68
C SER A 164 -6.04 22.35 12.25
N LEU A 165 -5.92 22.39 13.58
CA LEU A 165 -4.65 22.17 14.26
C LEU A 165 -4.11 20.75 14.01
N THR A 166 -4.96 19.74 14.11
CA THR A 166 -4.60 18.35 13.81
C THR A 166 -4.13 18.17 12.38
N ALA A 167 -4.82 18.79 11.41
CA ALA A 167 -4.43 18.75 10.00
C ALA A 167 -3.04 19.37 9.78
N MET A 168 -2.74 20.50 10.43
CA MET A 168 -1.42 21.14 10.35
C MET A 168 -0.32 20.26 10.95
N ILE A 169 -0.56 19.66 12.13
CA ILE A 169 0.41 18.78 12.78
C ILE A 169 0.68 17.54 11.91
N LEU A 170 -0.36 16.86 11.44
CA LEU A 170 -0.22 15.70 10.57
C LEU A 170 0.46 16.06 9.25
N GLY A 171 0.13 17.21 8.68
CA GLY A 171 0.77 17.72 7.46
C GLY A 171 2.27 17.92 7.65
N THR A 172 2.67 18.54 8.75
CA THR A 172 4.10 18.72 9.11
C THR A 172 4.79 17.38 9.32
N GLN A 173 4.17 16.44 10.04
CA GLN A 173 4.73 15.11 10.27
C GLN A 173 4.94 14.34 8.97
N MET A 174 3.96 14.37 8.06
CA MET A 174 4.08 13.76 6.75
C MET A 174 5.21 14.38 5.93
N PHE A 175 5.33 15.70 5.93
CA PHE A 175 6.40 16.41 5.23
C PHE A 175 7.77 15.98 5.77
N LEU A 176 7.95 15.96 7.09
CA LEU A 176 9.19 15.52 7.73
C LEU A 176 9.51 14.05 7.43
N ALA A 177 8.49 13.17 7.44
CA ALA A 177 8.67 11.76 7.06
C ALA A 177 9.15 11.63 5.61
N GLY A 178 8.62 12.43 4.69
CA GLY A 178 9.07 12.49 3.31
C GLY A 178 10.52 12.94 3.18
N PHE A 179 10.90 13.97 3.93
CA PHE A 179 12.26 14.52 3.95
C PHE A 179 13.26 13.49 4.50
N ILE A 180 12.94 12.84 5.61
CA ILE A 180 13.78 11.77 6.18
C ILE A 180 13.89 10.60 5.20
N GLY A 181 12.79 10.20 4.56
CA GLY A 181 12.81 9.15 3.56
C GLY A 181 13.71 9.45 2.37
N GLU A 182 13.75 10.71 1.91
CA GLU A 182 14.63 11.16 0.83
C GLU A 182 16.11 11.14 1.23
N LEU A 183 16.42 11.45 2.50
CA LEU A 183 17.80 11.42 3.01
C LEU A 183 18.36 9.99 3.13
N ILE A 184 17.48 8.99 3.30
CA ILE A 184 17.87 7.58 3.48
C ILE A 184 17.90 6.84 2.13
N SER A 185 17.20 7.33 1.12
CA SER A 185 17.11 6.67 -0.20
C SER A 185 18.35 6.91 -1.05
#